data_b34baeb063569e18528d7f5c17bfaf26
#
_entry.id   b34baeb063569e18528d7f5c17bfaf26
#
_cell.length_a   1.000
_cell.length_b   1.000
_cell.length_c   1.000
_cell.angle_alpha   90.00
_cell.angle_beta   90.00
_cell.angle_gamma   90.00
#
_symmetry.space_group_name_H-M   'P 1'
#
loop_
_entity.id
_entity.type
_entity.pdbx_description
1 polymer ?
#
loop_
_entity_poly.entity_id
_entity_poly.type
_entity_poly.pdbx_seq_one_letter_code
_entity_poly.pdbx_strand_id
1 'polypeptide(L)'
;MSAMERRNDHPRRVLVIGELDGYANSLKPVAIEHFLRERGHEVRLVDTYSLSRASSTTGSLRRKLPAPRPRKLVLYAVEAATKALTGRWGFGRRRLSYPLLLANHRMRRAILKSSLPLDDFDLVICETPHDADVLTAGTTAETLYDCPTPWADELFYEERLTERQHAKLRRREKTLFERVDHLSFHWESYARYARERYGLAGDNVMVMNFGCALPAERARFRTPPRVVYLGSLGSRFIDLPLLARLARVYPYIDVYGGPAPDPELGLNYLGHTSPDILSRYQLGLITCTDDPLRRSGFSAKHLDYLAAGLPVLVPAWRRHLENLRGSVVYTERTFGSVIATLTDERRWRALSDEAYAQARQLTWDIALRPLEDLLEDIPVHRQAW
;
A
#
# COMPACT_ATOMS: atom_id res chain seq x y z
N MET A 1 -3.92 28.80 -19.71
CA MET A 1 -5.27 28.38 -19.30
C MET A 1 -5.10 27.43 -18.13
N SER A 2 -5.64 27.81 -16.99
CA SER A 2 -5.50 27.12 -15.71
C SER A 2 -6.23 25.78 -15.77
N ALA A 3 -5.66 24.73 -15.13
CA ALA A 3 -6.25 23.39 -14.97
C ALA A 3 -7.55 23.37 -14.12
N MET A 4 -8.16 24.51 -13.90
CA MET A 4 -9.27 24.72 -12.96
C MET A 4 -10.66 24.72 -13.62
N GLU A 5 -10.80 24.43 -14.91
CA GLU A 5 -12.07 24.59 -15.64
C GLU A 5 -12.69 23.35 -16.28
N ARG A 6 -12.18 22.14 -16.01
CA ARG A 6 -12.96 20.95 -16.34
C ARG A 6 -13.73 20.47 -15.09
N ARG A 7 -14.78 21.22 -14.74
CA ARG A 7 -15.86 20.63 -13.92
C ARG A 7 -16.58 19.63 -14.82
N ASN A 8 -16.51 18.37 -14.42
CA ASN A 8 -17.25 17.31 -15.08
C ASN A 8 -18.74 17.68 -15.09
N ASP A 9 -19.37 17.82 -16.25
CA ASP A 9 -20.79 18.21 -16.40
C ASP A 9 -21.74 17.17 -15.77
N HIS A 10 -21.20 16.02 -15.36
CA HIS A 10 -21.97 14.93 -14.75
C HIS A 10 -21.24 14.34 -13.53
N PRO A 11 -21.52 14.78 -12.31
CA PRO A 11 -20.96 14.20 -11.09
C PRO A 11 -21.30 12.71 -10.99
N ARG A 12 -20.26 11.89 -10.72
CA ARG A 12 -20.41 10.44 -10.48
C ARG A 12 -20.60 10.17 -9.01
N ARG A 13 -21.30 9.10 -8.70
CA ARG A 13 -21.45 8.56 -7.34
C ARG A 13 -20.47 7.41 -7.17
N VAL A 14 -19.47 7.59 -6.32
CA VAL A 14 -18.38 6.62 -6.14
C VAL A 14 -18.37 6.11 -4.71
N LEU A 15 -18.35 4.79 -4.56
CA LEU A 15 -18.14 4.12 -3.28
C LEU A 15 -16.68 3.64 -3.20
N VAL A 16 -15.96 4.06 -2.16
CA VAL A 16 -14.61 3.61 -1.86
C VAL A 16 -14.63 2.75 -0.61
N ILE A 17 -14.13 1.53 -0.70
CA ILE A 17 -14.04 0.54 0.39
C ILE A 17 -12.56 0.34 0.72
N GLY A 18 -12.15 0.69 1.93
CA GLY A 18 -10.76 0.57 2.38
C GLY A 18 -10.63 0.36 3.88
N GLU A 19 -9.48 -0.12 4.33
CA GLU A 19 -9.12 -0.20 5.74
C GLU A 19 -8.43 1.09 6.16
N LEU A 20 -9.04 1.85 7.10
CA LEU A 20 -8.49 3.11 7.61
C LEU A 20 -7.81 2.86 8.98
N ASP A 21 -6.74 2.13 8.96
CA ASP A 21 -5.99 1.74 10.16
C ASP A 21 -4.98 2.78 10.66
N GLY A 22 -4.86 3.90 9.92
CA GLY A 22 -3.90 4.97 10.22
C GLY A 22 -2.47 4.69 9.74
N TYR A 23 -2.25 3.59 9.02
CA TYR A 23 -0.96 3.25 8.39
C TYR A 23 -0.96 3.56 6.87
N ALA A 24 0.15 3.27 6.22
CA ALA A 24 0.35 3.58 4.79
C ALA A 24 -0.78 3.08 3.87
N ASN A 25 -1.38 1.92 4.18
CA ASN A 25 -2.49 1.35 3.39
C ASN A 25 -3.77 2.18 3.46
N SER A 26 -3.96 3.00 4.49
CA SER A 26 -5.12 3.89 4.61
C SER A 26 -4.97 5.21 3.86
N LEU A 27 -3.78 5.53 3.36
CA LEU A 27 -3.54 6.81 2.68
C LEU A 27 -4.23 6.87 1.32
N LYS A 28 -4.18 5.80 0.54
CA LYS A 28 -4.72 5.81 -0.83
C LYS A 28 -6.25 5.92 -0.88
N PRO A 29 -7.06 5.16 -0.09
CA PRO A 29 -8.51 5.36 -0.05
C PRO A 29 -8.92 6.78 0.32
N VAL A 30 -8.20 7.42 1.26
CA VAL A 30 -8.43 8.81 1.65
C VAL A 30 -8.03 9.78 0.53
N ALA A 31 -6.92 9.50 -0.15
CA ALA A 31 -6.49 10.31 -1.28
C ALA A 31 -7.47 10.20 -2.46
N ILE A 32 -8.01 9.02 -2.75
CA ILE A 32 -9.06 8.82 -3.76
C ILE A 32 -10.31 9.63 -3.39
N GLU A 33 -10.78 9.55 -2.14
CA GLU A 33 -11.94 10.34 -1.68
C GLU A 33 -11.71 11.84 -1.91
N HIS A 34 -10.55 12.36 -1.53
CA HIS A 34 -10.20 13.77 -1.68
C HIS A 34 -10.11 14.18 -3.15
N PHE A 35 -9.35 13.43 -3.93
CA PHE A 35 -9.14 13.65 -5.36
C PHE A 35 -10.45 13.75 -6.14
N LEU A 36 -11.38 12.82 -5.89
CA LEU A 36 -12.66 12.78 -6.58
C LEU A 36 -13.62 13.89 -6.12
N ARG A 37 -13.63 14.21 -4.82
CA ARG A 37 -14.47 15.31 -4.31
C ARG A 37 -14.03 16.68 -4.82
N GLU A 38 -12.74 16.91 -4.95
CA GLU A 38 -12.22 18.15 -5.54
C GLU A 38 -12.65 18.33 -6.99
N ARG A 39 -12.94 17.22 -7.70
CA ARG A 39 -13.44 17.19 -9.08
C ARG A 39 -14.97 17.20 -9.18
N GLY A 40 -15.66 17.36 -8.05
CA GLY A 40 -17.12 17.50 -7.99
C GLY A 40 -17.91 16.20 -7.96
N HIS A 41 -17.25 15.04 -7.77
CA HIS A 41 -17.93 13.75 -7.63
C HIS A 41 -18.52 13.56 -6.24
N GLU A 42 -19.59 12.78 -6.13
CA GLU A 42 -20.15 12.34 -4.87
C GLU A 42 -19.43 11.08 -4.39
N VAL A 43 -18.66 11.19 -3.29
CA VAL A 43 -17.85 10.08 -2.80
C VAL A 43 -18.27 9.64 -1.41
N ARG A 44 -18.52 8.34 -1.26
CA ARG A 44 -18.71 7.69 0.02
C ARG A 44 -17.51 6.79 0.33
N LEU A 45 -16.70 7.14 1.31
CA LEU A 45 -15.63 6.31 1.83
C LEU A 45 -16.13 5.48 3.01
N VAL A 46 -15.92 4.17 2.95
CA VAL A 46 -16.31 3.20 3.99
C VAL A 46 -15.06 2.58 4.60
N ASP A 47 -14.93 2.75 5.92
CA ASP A 47 -13.87 2.15 6.72
C ASP A 47 -14.26 0.73 7.14
N THR A 48 -13.59 -0.26 6.57
CA THR A 48 -13.78 -1.68 6.90
C THR A 48 -12.88 -2.18 8.03
N TYR A 49 -11.90 -1.40 8.45
CA TYR A 49 -11.10 -1.71 9.64
C TYR A 49 -11.96 -1.82 10.91
N SER A 50 -13.00 -1.00 10.97
CA SER A 50 -13.97 -1.04 12.06
C SER A 50 -14.84 -2.31 12.11
N LEU A 51 -14.82 -3.15 11.06
CA LEU A 51 -15.46 -4.47 11.09
C LEU A 51 -14.70 -5.46 11.96
N SER A 52 -13.40 -5.31 12.06
CA SER A 52 -12.51 -6.26 12.74
C SER A 52 -12.09 -5.84 14.15
N ARG A 53 -12.41 -4.61 14.58
CA ARG A 53 -11.95 -4.09 15.88
C ARG A 53 -13.03 -3.28 16.61
N ALA A 54 -13.10 -3.48 17.93
CA ALA A 54 -14.13 -2.87 18.79
C ALA A 54 -14.06 -1.34 18.90
N SER A 55 -12.98 -0.70 18.50
CA SER A 55 -12.81 0.75 18.54
C SER A 55 -11.56 1.19 17.78
N SER A 56 -11.71 1.85 16.65
CA SER A 56 -10.71 2.82 16.22
C SER A 56 -11.21 4.21 16.64
N THR A 57 -10.46 4.89 17.46
CA THR A 57 -10.77 6.25 17.95
C THR A 57 -10.54 7.32 16.87
N THR A 58 -10.02 6.94 15.70
CA THR A 58 -9.51 7.85 14.66
C THR A 58 -10.43 8.05 13.45
N GLY A 59 -11.47 7.24 13.28
CA GLY A 59 -12.36 7.36 12.11
C GLY A 59 -13.57 8.26 12.36
N SER A 60 -13.88 9.14 11.42
CA SER A 60 -15.15 9.87 11.40
C SER A 60 -16.33 8.90 11.49
N LEU A 61 -17.31 9.17 12.34
CA LEU A 61 -18.55 8.37 12.48
C LEU A 61 -19.27 8.12 11.14
N ARG A 62 -19.12 9.05 10.18
CA ARG A 62 -19.71 8.95 8.83
C ARG A 62 -19.08 7.86 7.95
N ARG A 63 -17.87 7.40 8.28
CA ARG A 63 -17.14 6.34 7.54
C ARG A 63 -17.40 4.94 8.09
N LYS A 64 -17.99 4.82 9.27
CA LYS A 64 -18.26 3.51 9.89
C LYS A 64 -19.41 2.79 9.18
N LEU A 65 -19.20 1.50 8.91
CA LEU A 65 -20.22 0.65 8.30
C LEU A 65 -21.33 0.36 9.31
N PRO A 66 -22.61 0.65 9.00
CA PRO A 66 -23.75 0.34 9.84
C PRO A 66 -24.14 -1.15 9.73
N ALA A 67 -23.24 -2.06 10.14
CA ALA A 67 -23.53 -3.49 10.07
C ALA A 67 -24.30 -3.99 11.31
N PRO A 68 -25.23 -4.96 11.16
CA PRO A 68 -25.98 -5.53 12.27
C PRO A 68 -25.08 -6.13 13.35
N ARG A 69 -25.35 -5.81 14.62
CA ARG A 69 -24.55 -6.27 15.77
C ARG A 69 -24.27 -7.77 15.79
N PRO A 70 -25.24 -8.70 15.56
CA PRO A 70 -24.95 -10.13 15.61
C PRO A 70 -23.94 -10.59 14.57
N ARG A 71 -23.94 -10.04 13.35
CA ARG A 71 -22.96 -10.37 12.31
C ARG A 71 -21.55 -9.88 12.65
N LYS A 72 -21.44 -8.70 13.25
CA LYS A 72 -20.16 -8.19 13.77
C LYS A 72 -19.60 -9.09 14.87
N LEU A 73 -20.43 -9.56 15.79
CA LEU A 73 -20.00 -10.45 16.88
C LEU A 73 -19.46 -11.78 16.34
N VAL A 74 -20.09 -12.36 15.31
CA VAL A 74 -19.58 -13.59 14.68
C VAL A 74 -18.25 -13.32 13.96
N LEU A 75 -18.10 -12.20 13.27
CA LEU A 75 -16.84 -11.80 12.65
C LEU A 75 -15.74 -11.64 13.70
N TYR A 76 -16.01 -10.96 14.82
CA TYR A 76 -15.07 -10.84 15.93
C TYR A 76 -14.67 -12.20 16.52
N ALA A 77 -15.60 -13.15 16.64
CA ALA A 77 -15.29 -14.49 17.11
C ALA A 77 -14.36 -15.24 16.15
N VAL A 78 -14.60 -15.14 14.82
CA VAL A 78 -13.71 -15.72 13.80
C VAL A 78 -12.33 -15.06 13.82
N GLU A 79 -12.25 -13.76 13.96
CA GLU A 79 -10.98 -13.06 14.04
C GLU A 79 -10.23 -13.35 15.33
N ALA A 80 -10.92 -13.42 16.46
CA ALA A 80 -10.34 -13.82 17.74
C ALA A 80 -9.80 -15.26 17.69
N ALA A 81 -10.56 -16.19 17.08
CA ALA A 81 -10.10 -17.56 16.83
C ALA A 81 -8.89 -17.60 15.89
N THR A 82 -8.91 -16.81 14.81
CA THR A 82 -7.77 -16.69 13.91
C THR A 82 -6.54 -16.18 14.65
N LYS A 83 -6.70 -15.15 15.47
CA LYS A 83 -5.62 -14.58 16.28
C LYS A 83 -5.07 -15.59 17.31
N ALA A 84 -5.95 -16.32 17.99
CA ALA A 84 -5.54 -17.32 18.97
C ALA A 84 -4.74 -18.48 18.32
N LEU A 85 -5.15 -18.90 17.12
CA LEU A 85 -4.52 -20.01 16.40
C LEU A 85 -3.27 -19.62 15.60
N THR A 86 -3.18 -18.38 15.13
CA THR A 86 -2.08 -17.92 14.27
C THR A 86 -1.05 -17.03 14.99
N GLY A 87 -1.31 -16.68 16.26
CA GLY A 87 -0.53 -15.70 17.00
C GLY A 87 -0.95 -14.27 16.66
N ARG A 88 -0.18 -13.28 17.12
CA ARG A 88 -0.52 -11.86 16.92
C ARG A 88 -0.71 -11.51 15.46
N TRP A 89 -1.91 -11.10 15.10
CA TRP A 89 -2.31 -10.35 13.89
C TRP A 89 -1.33 -10.40 12.70
N GLY A 90 -1.22 -11.55 12.07
CA GLY A 90 -0.51 -11.63 10.79
C GLY A 90 1.01 -11.55 10.82
N PHE A 91 1.63 -11.09 11.88
CA PHE A 91 3.08 -10.88 12.00
C PHE A 91 3.81 -12.00 12.76
N GLY A 92 3.15 -13.09 13.10
CA GLY A 92 3.77 -14.24 13.74
C GLY A 92 4.32 -15.27 12.76
N ARG A 93 5.31 -16.07 13.18
CA ARG A 93 5.89 -17.20 12.43
C ARG A 93 4.91 -18.36 12.14
N ARG A 94 3.63 -18.24 12.52
CA ARG A 94 2.64 -19.31 12.42
C ARG A 94 1.90 -19.24 11.09
N ARG A 95 1.70 -20.40 10.46
CA ARG A 95 0.90 -20.56 9.26
C ARG A 95 -0.55 -20.12 9.53
N LEU A 96 -1.14 -19.42 8.58
CA LEU A 96 -2.54 -19.05 8.65
C LEU A 96 -3.43 -20.30 8.64
N SER A 97 -4.48 -20.28 9.47
CA SER A 97 -5.56 -21.23 9.29
C SER A 97 -6.34 -20.89 8.03
N TYR A 98 -6.07 -21.60 6.93
CA TYR A 98 -6.71 -21.37 5.64
C TYR A 98 -8.24 -21.43 5.70
N PRO A 99 -8.89 -22.38 6.43
CA PRO A 99 -10.34 -22.38 6.61
C PRO A 99 -10.88 -21.11 7.30
N LEU A 100 -10.19 -20.61 8.33
CA LEU A 100 -10.59 -19.39 9.03
C LEU A 100 -10.41 -18.15 8.15
N LEU A 101 -9.35 -18.11 7.35
CA LEU A 101 -9.13 -17.07 6.34
C LEU A 101 -10.32 -17.00 5.37
N LEU A 102 -10.73 -18.14 4.80
CA LEU A 102 -11.87 -18.20 3.90
C LEU A 102 -13.19 -17.87 4.60
N ALA A 103 -13.37 -18.27 5.86
CA ALA A 103 -14.55 -17.91 6.64
C ALA A 103 -14.63 -16.40 6.86
N ASN A 104 -13.50 -15.78 7.22
CA ASN A 104 -13.40 -14.32 7.39
C ASN A 104 -13.83 -13.60 6.10
N HIS A 105 -13.26 -13.94 4.94
CA HIS A 105 -13.62 -13.33 3.64
C HIS A 105 -15.10 -13.48 3.31
N ARG A 106 -15.68 -14.68 3.50
CA ARG A 106 -17.09 -14.91 3.24
C ARG A 106 -18.00 -14.05 4.13
N MET A 107 -17.61 -13.90 5.39
CA MET A 107 -18.38 -13.10 6.35
C MET A 107 -18.27 -11.61 6.04
N ARG A 108 -17.07 -11.10 5.77
CA ARG A 108 -16.86 -9.71 5.37
C ARG A 108 -17.67 -9.38 4.11
N ARG A 109 -17.57 -10.22 3.07
CA ARG A 109 -18.41 -10.10 1.86
C ARG A 109 -19.91 -10.05 2.19
N ALA A 110 -20.42 -10.95 3.04
CA ALA A 110 -21.84 -11.00 3.40
C ALA A 110 -22.29 -9.74 4.16
N ILE A 111 -21.44 -9.23 5.06
CA ILE A 111 -21.70 -7.99 5.79
C ILE A 111 -21.74 -6.81 4.81
N LEU A 112 -20.73 -6.65 3.97
CA LEU A 112 -20.62 -5.54 3.02
C LEU A 112 -21.81 -5.55 2.04
N LYS A 113 -22.10 -6.71 1.42
CA LYS A 113 -23.24 -6.84 0.50
C LYS A 113 -24.57 -6.47 1.16
N SER A 114 -24.78 -6.82 2.44
CA SER A 114 -26.05 -6.53 3.12
C SER A 114 -26.15 -5.13 3.73
N SER A 115 -25.04 -4.40 3.77
CA SER A 115 -24.96 -3.10 4.46
C SER A 115 -24.70 -1.94 3.49
N LEU A 116 -24.33 -2.24 2.25
CA LEU A 116 -24.01 -1.24 1.24
C LEU A 116 -24.95 -1.39 0.04
N PRO A 117 -25.65 -0.33 -0.36
CA PRO A 117 -26.45 -0.30 -1.57
C PRO A 117 -25.50 -0.11 -2.78
N LEU A 118 -24.84 -1.18 -3.23
CA LEU A 118 -23.82 -1.10 -4.28
C LEU A 118 -24.38 -0.54 -5.59
N ASP A 119 -25.65 -0.88 -5.92
CA ASP A 119 -26.32 -0.46 -7.14
C ASP A 119 -26.68 1.05 -7.16
N ASP A 120 -26.52 1.75 -6.02
CA ASP A 120 -26.73 3.20 -5.94
C ASP A 120 -25.51 4.00 -6.46
N PHE A 121 -24.42 3.33 -6.85
CA PHE A 121 -23.17 3.98 -7.29
C PHE A 121 -22.89 3.71 -8.75
N ASP A 122 -22.19 4.63 -9.41
CA ASP A 122 -21.66 4.45 -10.76
C ASP A 122 -20.40 3.57 -10.73
N LEU A 123 -19.57 3.74 -9.69
CA LEU A 123 -18.32 2.99 -9.48
C LEU A 123 -18.15 2.56 -8.03
N VAL A 124 -17.78 1.30 -7.83
CA VAL A 124 -17.38 0.74 -6.52
C VAL A 124 -15.91 0.37 -6.56
N ILE A 125 -15.09 1.05 -5.76
CA ILE A 125 -13.66 0.82 -5.61
C ILE A 125 -13.40 0.03 -4.33
N CYS A 126 -12.61 -1.03 -4.39
CA CYS A 126 -12.11 -1.74 -3.20
C CYS A 126 -10.60 -1.85 -3.26
N GLU A 127 -9.91 -1.44 -2.18
CA GLU A 127 -8.44 -1.45 -2.10
C GLU A 127 -7.91 -2.58 -1.19
N THR A 128 -8.77 -3.25 -0.45
CA THR A 128 -8.34 -4.29 0.48
C THR A 128 -8.63 -5.70 -0.04
N PRO A 129 -7.62 -6.61 -0.05
CA PRO A 129 -7.82 -7.99 -0.51
C PRO A 129 -8.82 -8.78 0.36
N HIS A 130 -9.05 -8.33 1.60
CA HIS A 130 -9.99 -8.96 2.52
C HIS A 130 -11.45 -8.73 2.13
N ASP A 131 -11.74 -7.62 1.47
CA ASP A 131 -13.08 -7.14 1.14
C ASP A 131 -13.39 -7.23 -0.36
N ALA A 132 -12.37 -7.37 -1.21
CA ALA A 132 -12.49 -7.32 -2.66
C ALA A 132 -13.50 -8.33 -3.26
N ASP A 133 -13.76 -9.44 -2.56
CA ASP A 133 -14.81 -10.39 -2.96
C ASP A 133 -16.21 -9.74 -3.06
N VAL A 134 -16.45 -8.58 -2.43
CA VAL A 134 -17.73 -7.87 -2.52
C VAL A 134 -18.00 -7.36 -3.93
N LEU A 135 -16.95 -6.98 -4.67
CA LEU A 135 -17.03 -6.51 -6.04
C LEU A 135 -17.66 -7.55 -6.99
N THR A 136 -17.55 -8.84 -6.65
CA THR A 136 -18.17 -9.94 -7.44
C THR A 136 -19.53 -10.37 -6.89
N ALA A 137 -20.19 -9.53 -6.07
CA ALA A 137 -21.44 -9.88 -5.41
C ALA A 137 -22.69 -9.75 -6.32
N GLY A 138 -22.51 -9.34 -7.56
CA GLY A 138 -23.58 -9.02 -8.52
C GLY A 138 -24.15 -7.63 -8.20
N THR A 139 -23.60 -6.61 -8.81
CA THR A 139 -24.03 -5.21 -8.77
C THR A 139 -24.12 -4.71 -10.21
N THR A 140 -24.91 -3.67 -10.43
CA THR A 140 -24.99 -2.95 -11.71
C THR A 140 -23.94 -1.83 -11.81
N ALA A 141 -23.31 -1.45 -10.67
CA ALA A 141 -22.22 -0.51 -10.64
C ALA A 141 -20.96 -1.11 -11.29
N GLU A 142 -20.19 -0.30 -11.99
CA GLU A 142 -18.82 -0.67 -12.40
C GLU A 142 -17.95 -0.96 -11.17
N THR A 143 -17.07 -1.93 -11.29
CA THR A 143 -16.24 -2.40 -10.17
C THR A 143 -14.76 -2.22 -10.47
N LEU A 144 -14.03 -1.59 -9.54
CA LEU A 144 -12.58 -1.45 -9.59
C LEU A 144 -11.95 -2.12 -8.36
N TYR A 145 -11.13 -3.14 -8.60
CA TYR A 145 -10.22 -3.64 -7.58
C TYR A 145 -8.88 -2.94 -7.70
N ASP A 146 -8.57 -2.05 -6.78
CA ASP A 146 -7.27 -1.40 -6.68
C ASP A 146 -6.34 -2.28 -5.84
N CYS A 147 -5.64 -3.19 -6.49
CA CYS A 147 -4.85 -4.24 -5.88
C CYS A 147 -3.49 -3.72 -5.39
N PRO A 148 -3.27 -3.60 -4.06
CA PRO A 148 -2.00 -3.09 -3.53
C PRO A 148 -0.84 -4.06 -3.81
N THR A 149 -1.13 -5.36 -3.79
CA THR A 149 -0.18 -6.44 -4.07
C THR A 149 -0.94 -7.72 -4.37
N PRO A 150 -0.42 -8.63 -5.24
CA PRO A 150 -0.93 -9.99 -5.36
C PRO A 150 -0.86 -10.72 -4.01
N TRP A 151 -1.99 -10.74 -3.31
CA TRP A 151 -2.04 -11.10 -1.90
C TRP A 151 -1.76 -12.58 -1.60
N ALA A 152 -2.16 -13.47 -2.52
CA ALA A 152 -1.84 -14.88 -2.39
C ALA A 152 -0.33 -15.12 -2.39
N ASP A 153 0.39 -14.43 -3.26
CA ASP A 153 1.85 -14.52 -3.37
C ASP A 153 2.53 -13.83 -2.17
N GLU A 154 2.00 -12.69 -1.70
CA GLU A 154 2.51 -12.03 -0.49
C GLU A 154 2.46 -12.96 0.72
N LEU A 155 1.30 -13.57 1.00
CA LEU A 155 1.16 -14.52 2.10
C LEU A 155 2.05 -15.75 1.96
N PHE A 156 2.31 -16.18 0.72
CA PHE A 156 3.19 -17.32 0.45
C PHE A 156 4.66 -17.00 0.73
N TYR A 157 5.15 -15.87 0.20
CA TYR A 157 6.53 -15.43 0.44
C TYR A 157 6.78 -14.99 1.90
N GLU A 158 5.74 -14.61 2.61
CA GLU A 158 5.78 -14.46 4.06
C GLU A 158 5.77 -15.81 4.82
N GLU A 159 5.81 -16.96 4.13
CA GLU A 159 5.75 -18.31 4.68
C GLU A 159 4.49 -18.61 5.52
N ARG A 160 3.40 -17.89 5.24
CA ARG A 160 2.12 -18.03 5.97
C ARG A 160 1.22 -19.10 5.38
N LEU A 161 1.47 -19.51 4.14
CA LEU A 161 0.74 -20.53 3.40
C LEU A 161 1.66 -21.70 3.02
N THR A 162 1.08 -22.89 2.96
CA THR A 162 1.69 -24.02 2.25
C THR A 162 1.51 -23.84 0.74
N GLU A 163 2.31 -24.51 -0.10
CA GLU A 163 2.17 -24.50 -1.57
C GLU A 163 0.74 -24.84 -2.02
N ARG A 164 0.12 -25.86 -1.40
CA ARG A 164 -1.27 -26.25 -1.70
C ARG A 164 -2.29 -25.17 -1.35
N GLN A 165 -2.11 -24.48 -0.25
CA GLN A 165 -2.96 -23.36 0.19
C GLN A 165 -2.75 -22.15 -0.72
N HIS A 166 -1.50 -21.84 -1.05
CA HIS A 166 -1.13 -20.80 -1.99
C HIS A 166 -1.78 -21.03 -3.36
N ALA A 167 -1.63 -22.23 -3.95
CA ALA A 167 -2.23 -22.56 -5.23
C ALA A 167 -3.76 -22.42 -5.24
N LYS A 168 -4.44 -22.70 -4.11
CA LYS A 168 -5.89 -22.50 -3.98
C LYS A 168 -6.26 -21.03 -3.86
N LEU A 169 -5.52 -20.27 -3.05
CA LEU A 169 -5.80 -18.83 -2.86
C LEU A 169 -5.53 -18.07 -4.15
N ARG A 170 -4.44 -18.40 -4.85
CA ARG A 170 -4.08 -17.77 -6.11
C ARG A 170 -5.12 -18.02 -7.21
N ARG A 171 -5.71 -19.21 -7.29
CA ARG A 171 -6.82 -19.47 -8.22
C ARG A 171 -8.05 -18.61 -7.89
N ARG A 172 -8.36 -18.44 -6.61
CA ARG A 172 -9.46 -17.57 -6.18
C ARG A 172 -9.19 -16.10 -6.51
N GLU A 173 -8.00 -15.62 -6.25
CA GLU A 173 -7.56 -14.27 -6.55
C GLU A 173 -7.58 -14.01 -8.07
N LYS A 174 -7.11 -14.99 -8.88
CA LYS A 174 -7.24 -14.94 -10.34
C LYS A 174 -8.71 -14.78 -10.77
N THR A 175 -9.62 -15.57 -10.21
CA THR A 175 -11.05 -15.44 -10.51
C THR A 175 -11.60 -14.06 -10.12
N LEU A 176 -11.15 -13.46 -9.03
CA LEU A 176 -11.50 -12.08 -8.68
C LEU A 176 -10.99 -11.10 -9.74
N PHE A 177 -9.71 -11.19 -10.13
CA PHE A 177 -9.10 -10.34 -11.15
C PHE A 177 -9.82 -10.40 -12.51
N GLU A 178 -10.31 -11.60 -12.88
CA GLU A 178 -11.04 -11.82 -14.14
C GLU A 178 -12.50 -11.38 -14.09
N ARG A 179 -13.07 -11.14 -12.91
CA ARG A 179 -14.51 -10.86 -12.73
C ARG A 179 -14.82 -9.42 -12.38
N VAL A 180 -13.84 -8.64 -11.98
CA VAL A 180 -14.01 -7.20 -11.80
C VAL A 180 -13.94 -6.53 -13.17
N ASP A 181 -14.69 -5.44 -13.34
CA ASP A 181 -14.70 -4.71 -14.60
C ASP A 181 -13.33 -4.04 -14.82
N HIS A 182 -12.73 -3.51 -13.75
CA HIS A 182 -11.42 -2.86 -13.78
C HIS A 182 -10.53 -3.39 -12.66
N LEU A 183 -9.25 -3.57 -13.00
CA LEU A 183 -8.21 -4.01 -12.07
C LEU A 183 -7.03 -3.04 -12.15
N SER A 184 -6.65 -2.43 -11.04
CA SER A 184 -5.47 -1.60 -10.99
C SER A 184 -4.39 -2.16 -10.08
N PHE A 185 -3.14 -1.85 -10.42
CA PHE A 185 -1.97 -2.14 -9.60
C PHE A 185 -1.24 -0.84 -9.26
N HIS A 186 -0.61 -0.82 -8.10
CA HIS A 186 0.08 0.36 -7.58
C HIS A 186 1.40 0.70 -8.30
N TRP A 187 1.84 -0.16 -9.23
CA TRP A 187 3.07 0.03 -10.00
C TRP A 187 3.10 -0.85 -11.24
N GLU A 188 3.72 -0.34 -12.32
CA GLU A 188 3.81 -1.06 -13.61
C GLU A 188 4.47 -2.45 -13.47
N SER A 189 5.53 -2.56 -12.65
CA SER A 189 6.18 -3.86 -12.43
C SER A 189 5.29 -4.86 -11.69
N TYR A 190 4.37 -4.40 -10.83
CA TYR A 190 3.35 -5.27 -10.23
C TYR A 190 2.30 -5.70 -11.25
N ALA A 191 1.85 -4.78 -12.11
CA ALA A 191 0.92 -5.13 -13.19
C ALA A 191 1.52 -6.19 -14.12
N ARG A 192 2.78 -6.02 -14.50
CA ARG A 192 3.53 -7.00 -15.31
C ARG A 192 3.66 -8.35 -14.60
N TYR A 193 4.10 -8.34 -13.34
CA TYR A 193 4.17 -9.55 -12.51
C TYR A 193 2.83 -10.27 -12.45
N ALA A 194 1.74 -9.55 -12.23
CA ALA A 194 0.41 -10.13 -12.16
C ALA A 194 -0.05 -10.70 -13.52
N ARG A 195 0.18 -9.97 -14.63
CA ARG A 195 -0.10 -10.48 -15.97
C ARG A 195 0.62 -11.80 -16.24
N GLU A 196 1.92 -11.86 -15.98
CA GLU A 196 2.73 -13.08 -16.19
C GLU A 196 2.33 -14.20 -15.23
N ARG A 197 2.17 -13.89 -13.95
CA ARG A 197 1.97 -14.88 -12.90
C ARG A 197 0.56 -15.47 -12.87
N TYR A 198 -0.45 -14.63 -13.18
CA TYR A 198 -1.86 -15.03 -13.17
C TYR A 198 -2.41 -15.30 -14.57
N GLY A 199 -1.62 -15.02 -15.62
CA GLY A 199 -2.07 -15.18 -17.00
C GLY A 199 -3.23 -14.25 -17.34
N LEU A 200 -3.14 -12.97 -16.93
CA LEU A 200 -4.17 -11.98 -17.20
C LEU A 200 -3.97 -11.45 -18.63
N ALA A 201 -4.95 -11.68 -19.49
CA ALA A 201 -4.92 -11.28 -20.90
C ALA A 201 -5.87 -10.11 -21.21
N GLY A 202 -6.64 -9.63 -20.23
CA GLY A 202 -7.66 -8.60 -20.44
C GLY A 202 -7.09 -7.18 -20.50
N ASP A 203 -7.78 -6.31 -21.25
CA ASP A 203 -7.47 -4.88 -21.33
C ASP A 203 -7.95 -4.08 -20.11
N ASN A 204 -8.63 -4.76 -19.18
CA ASN A 204 -9.16 -4.17 -17.94
C ASN A 204 -8.09 -3.91 -16.88
N VAL A 205 -6.81 -4.18 -17.16
CA VAL A 205 -5.69 -3.99 -16.22
C VAL A 205 -5.04 -2.64 -16.46
N MET A 206 -5.15 -1.76 -15.47
CA MET A 206 -4.56 -0.43 -15.47
C MET A 206 -3.47 -0.29 -14.39
N VAL A 207 -2.72 0.79 -14.44
CA VAL A 207 -1.76 1.17 -13.38
C VAL A 207 -2.22 2.47 -12.76
N MET A 208 -2.50 2.43 -11.46
CA MET A 208 -2.82 3.60 -10.66
C MET A 208 -1.82 3.69 -9.52
N ASN A 209 -0.76 4.43 -9.75
CA ASN A 209 0.39 4.48 -8.85
C ASN A 209 -0.01 4.86 -7.43
N PHE A 210 0.80 4.45 -6.46
CA PHE A 210 0.75 5.02 -5.14
C PHE A 210 1.33 6.44 -5.20
N GLY A 211 0.67 7.41 -4.60
CA GLY A 211 1.10 8.80 -4.60
C GLY A 211 1.80 9.20 -3.30
N CYS A 212 2.37 10.39 -3.28
CA CYS A 212 2.94 11.00 -2.09
C CYS A 212 2.43 12.43 -1.88
N ALA A 213 2.53 12.89 -0.62
CA ALA A 213 2.42 14.29 -0.28
C ALA A 213 3.82 14.90 -0.23
N LEU A 214 3.97 16.12 -0.74
CA LEU A 214 5.24 16.83 -0.63
C LEU A 214 5.30 17.52 0.74
N PRO A 215 6.35 17.30 1.54
CA PRO A 215 6.50 17.95 2.84
C PRO A 215 6.82 19.44 2.68
N ALA A 216 6.53 20.23 3.71
CA ALA A 216 6.88 21.65 3.74
C ALA A 216 8.40 21.91 3.74
N GLU A 217 9.16 20.99 4.32
CA GLU A 217 10.62 21.11 4.41
C GLU A 217 11.30 19.88 3.79
N ARG A 218 12.33 20.15 2.98
CA ARG A 218 13.22 19.13 2.43
C ARG A 218 14.39 18.87 3.36
N ALA A 219 14.99 17.71 3.19
CA ALA A 219 16.25 17.36 3.84
C ALA A 219 17.38 18.33 3.47
N ARG A 220 18.32 18.54 4.42
CA ARG A 220 19.51 19.37 4.23
C ARG A 220 20.76 18.52 4.36
N PHE A 221 21.79 18.87 3.61
CA PHE A 221 23.05 18.18 3.69
C PHE A 221 23.66 18.28 5.11
N ARG A 222 24.19 17.17 5.58
CA ARG A 222 25.03 17.06 6.79
C ARG A 222 26.06 15.96 6.60
N THR A 223 27.20 16.11 7.24
CA THR A 223 28.24 15.08 7.28
C THR A 223 28.66 14.81 8.74
N PRO A 224 28.76 13.54 9.16
CA PRO A 224 28.42 12.34 8.40
C PRO A 224 26.91 12.26 8.11
N PRO A 225 26.48 11.72 6.95
CA PRO A 225 25.08 11.64 6.60
C PRO A 225 24.34 10.65 7.52
N ARG A 226 23.21 11.06 8.08
CA ARG A 226 22.33 10.16 8.85
C ARG A 226 21.40 9.41 7.89
N VAL A 227 21.30 8.13 8.12
CA VAL A 227 20.42 7.22 7.37
C VAL A 227 19.17 6.92 8.19
N VAL A 228 18.02 6.87 7.57
CA VAL A 228 16.77 6.48 8.22
C VAL A 228 16.17 5.24 7.58
N TYR A 229 15.73 4.31 8.41
CA TYR A 229 14.75 3.30 8.06
C TYR A 229 13.45 3.65 8.79
N LEU A 230 12.38 3.90 8.03
CA LEU A 230 11.05 4.19 8.56
C LEU A 230 10.04 3.19 7.99
N GLY A 231 9.42 2.38 8.83
CA GLY A 231 8.37 1.44 8.42
C GLY A 231 8.18 0.27 9.36
N SER A 232 7.25 -0.64 9.01
CA SER A 232 6.99 -1.83 9.80
C SER A 232 8.25 -2.67 9.96
N LEU A 233 8.49 -3.16 11.19
CA LEU A 233 9.58 -4.08 11.53
C LEU A 233 9.05 -5.51 11.81
N GLY A 234 7.72 -5.65 11.87
CA GLY A 234 7.08 -6.94 12.17
C GLY A 234 6.75 -7.79 10.94
N SER A 235 6.91 -7.24 9.77
CA SER A 235 6.64 -7.97 8.53
C SER A 235 7.83 -8.84 8.11
N ARG A 236 7.54 -10.04 7.59
CA ARG A 236 8.56 -10.97 7.12
C ARG A 236 9.26 -10.53 5.83
N PHE A 237 8.67 -9.59 5.10
CA PHE A 237 9.33 -9.04 3.92
C PHE A 237 10.45 -8.05 4.26
N ILE A 238 10.62 -7.69 5.53
CA ILE A 238 11.74 -6.87 5.98
C ILE A 238 12.92 -7.77 6.33
N ASP A 239 14.06 -7.51 5.72
CA ASP A 239 15.31 -8.20 6.06
C ASP A 239 15.97 -7.52 7.27
N LEU A 240 15.46 -7.84 8.46
CA LEU A 240 16.03 -7.34 9.73
C LEU A 240 17.48 -7.77 9.94
N PRO A 241 17.89 -9.02 9.67
CA PRO A 241 19.29 -9.41 9.73
C PRO A 241 20.18 -8.57 8.84
N LEU A 242 19.78 -8.28 7.60
CA LEU A 242 20.53 -7.37 6.73
C LEU A 242 20.60 -5.97 7.35
N LEU A 243 19.47 -5.42 7.82
CA LEU A 243 19.46 -4.11 8.46
C LEU A 243 20.45 -4.03 9.64
N ALA A 244 20.51 -5.07 10.47
CA ALA A 244 21.46 -5.15 11.59
C ALA A 244 22.92 -5.20 11.10
N ARG A 245 23.21 -5.95 10.04
CA ARG A 245 24.57 -5.97 9.47
C ARG A 245 24.97 -4.62 8.88
N LEU A 246 24.07 -3.95 8.17
CA LEU A 246 24.31 -2.60 7.64
C LEU A 246 24.54 -1.57 8.77
N ALA A 247 23.80 -1.67 9.88
CA ALA A 247 23.99 -0.79 11.03
C ALA A 247 25.35 -0.98 11.71
N ARG A 248 25.91 -2.19 11.68
CA ARG A 248 27.29 -2.43 12.17
C ARG A 248 28.36 -1.82 11.25
N VAL A 249 28.10 -1.79 9.92
CA VAL A 249 29.00 -1.15 8.95
C VAL A 249 28.91 0.37 9.05
N TYR A 250 27.74 0.92 9.32
CA TYR A 250 27.51 2.35 9.40
C TYR A 250 26.61 2.70 10.61
N PRO A 251 27.19 3.23 11.71
CA PRO A 251 26.46 3.39 12.98
C PRO A 251 25.44 4.54 13.01
N TYR A 252 25.38 5.36 11.97
CA TYR A 252 24.43 6.48 11.87
C TYR A 252 23.13 6.09 11.17
N ILE A 253 22.65 4.85 11.35
CA ILE A 253 21.36 4.37 10.88
C ILE A 253 20.37 4.42 12.05
N ASP A 254 19.34 5.23 11.93
CA ASP A 254 18.21 5.29 12.86
C ASP A 254 17.04 4.48 12.31
N VAL A 255 16.37 3.74 13.20
CA VAL A 255 15.29 2.81 12.86
C VAL A 255 14.01 3.21 13.58
N TYR A 256 12.94 3.42 12.80
CA TYR A 256 11.60 3.73 13.31
C TYR A 256 10.57 2.75 12.78
N GLY A 257 9.54 2.52 13.58
CA GLY A 257 8.37 1.72 13.24
C GLY A 257 8.12 0.62 14.26
N GLY A 258 7.18 -0.23 14.01
CA GLY A 258 6.83 -1.25 14.98
C GLY A 258 6.57 -2.62 14.38
N PRO A 259 6.56 -3.66 15.21
CA PRO A 259 6.91 -3.69 16.63
C PRO A 259 8.41 -3.46 16.88
N ALA A 260 8.78 -3.16 18.15
CA ALA A 260 10.20 -3.02 18.51
C ALA A 260 10.97 -4.30 18.13
N PRO A 261 12.15 -4.14 17.49
CA PRO A 261 12.99 -5.28 17.13
C PRO A 261 13.65 -5.90 18.35
N ASP A 262 14.18 -7.12 18.19
CA ASP A 262 14.99 -7.75 19.21
C ASP A 262 16.22 -6.87 19.54
N PRO A 263 16.47 -6.52 20.80
CA PRO A 263 17.63 -5.73 21.22
C PRO A 263 18.99 -6.35 20.81
N GLU A 264 19.07 -7.68 20.69
CA GLU A 264 20.28 -8.38 20.25
C GLU A 264 20.72 -8.03 18.82
N LEU A 265 19.81 -7.48 17.99
CA LEU A 265 20.14 -7.00 16.67
C LEU A 265 21.04 -5.74 16.69
N GLY A 266 21.12 -5.05 17.83
CA GLY A 266 21.98 -3.85 17.99
C GLY A 266 21.55 -2.67 17.11
N LEU A 267 20.26 -2.56 16.78
CA LEU A 267 19.72 -1.47 15.99
C LEU A 267 19.47 -0.23 16.88
N ASN A 268 19.78 0.96 16.37
CA ASN A 268 19.38 2.21 17.01
C ASN A 268 17.89 2.45 16.79
N TYR A 269 17.07 1.76 17.54
CA TYR A 269 15.61 1.82 17.45
C TYR A 269 15.07 2.99 18.27
N LEU A 270 14.31 3.88 17.62
CA LEU A 270 13.81 5.13 18.20
C LEU A 270 12.27 5.19 18.32
N GLY A 271 11.60 4.03 18.18
CA GLY A 271 10.15 3.94 18.37
C GLY A 271 9.33 4.26 17.12
N HIS A 272 8.12 4.79 17.33
CA HIS A 272 7.22 5.20 16.26
C HIS A 272 7.33 6.69 15.98
N THR A 273 7.18 7.08 14.71
CA THR A 273 7.15 8.47 14.29
C THR A 273 6.36 8.64 12.98
N SER A 274 6.02 9.89 12.64
CA SER A 274 5.49 10.25 11.34
C SER A 274 6.60 10.50 10.31
N PRO A 275 6.29 10.52 9.00
CA PRO A 275 7.26 10.88 7.96
C PRO A 275 7.83 12.29 8.07
N ASP A 276 7.25 13.18 8.87
CA ASP A 276 7.71 14.57 9.04
C ASP A 276 9.17 14.68 9.53
N ILE A 277 9.68 13.64 10.21
CA ILE A 277 11.08 13.62 10.66
C ILE A 277 12.09 13.46 9.52
N LEU A 278 11.66 13.06 8.32
CA LEU A 278 12.55 12.70 7.23
C LEU A 278 13.46 13.86 6.82
N SER A 279 13.01 15.11 6.96
CA SER A 279 13.83 16.30 6.71
C SER A 279 15.10 16.40 7.58
N ARG A 280 15.19 15.64 8.68
CA ARG A 280 16.35 15.59 9.58
C ARG A 280 17.45 14.63 9.14
N TYR A 281 17.17 13.80 8.12
CA TYR A 281 18.05 12.76 7.60
C TYR A 281 18.64 13.16 6.26
N GLN A 282 19.61 12.42 5.80
CA GLN A 282 20.27 12.63 4.52
C GLN A 282 20.03 11.48 3.54
N LEU A 283 19.76 10.29 4.03
CA LEU A 283 19.57 9.09 3.21
C LEU A 283 18.38 8.28 3.73
N GLY A 284 17.53 7.80 2.82
CA GLY A 284 16.50 6.82 3.09
C GLY A 284 17.00 5.40 2.80
N LEU A 285 16.68 4.43 3.64
CA LEU A 285 17.12 3.05 3.46
C LEU A 285 15.95 2.11 3.21
N ILE A 286 16.02 1.34 2.14
CA ILE A 286 15.13 0.22 1.85
C ILE A 286 15.87 -1.08 2.11
N THR A 287 15.32 -1.93 2.99
CA THR A 287 15.72 -3.33 3.17
C THR A 287 14.50 -4.21 3.02
N CYS A 288 14.60 -5.30 2.29
CA CYS A 288 13.54 -6.30 2.17
C CYS A 288 14.14 -7.63 1.73
N THR A 289 13.39 -8.71 1.98
CA THR A 289 13.74 -10.06 1.52
C THR A 289 13.74 -10.13 -0.01
N ASP A 290 14.67 -10.92 -0.56
CA ASP A 290 14.77 -11.15 -1.99
C ASP A 290 13.83 -12.29 -2.40
N ASP A 291 12.66 -11.94 -2.92
CA ASP A 291 11.68 -12.87 -3.46
C ASP A 291 11.06 -12.32 -4.77
N PRO A 292 10.43 -13.16 -5.59
CA PRO A 292 9.88 -12.74 -6.89
C PRO A 292 8.88 -11.57 -6.81
N LEU A 293 8.07 -11.52 -5.75
CA LEU A 293 7.10 -10.44 -5.55
C LEU A 293 7.81 -9.12 -5.19
N ARG A 294 8.81 -9.16 -4.32
CA ARG A 294 9.58 -7.96 -3.91
C ARG A 294 10.49 -7.45 -5.02
N ARG A 295 10.94 -8.34 -5.92
CA ARG A 295 11.67 -7.94 -7.15
C ARG A 295 10.82 -7.12 -8.10
N SER A 296 9.49 -7.25 -8.05
CA SER A 296 8.55 -6.48 -8.85
C SER A 296 7.85 -5.38 -8.04
N GLY A 297 7.95 -5.44 -6.72
CA GLY A 297 7.19 -4.61 -5.81
C GLY A 297 7.73 -3.20 -5.65
N PHE A 298 6.84 -2.30 -5.24
CA PHE A 298 7.15 -0.95 -4.84
C PHE A 298 6.87 -0.78 -3.33
N SER A 299 7.57 0.16 -2.69
CA SER A 299 7.38 0.45 -1.27
C SER A 299 6.95 1.90 -1.08
N ALA A 300 5.81 2.14 -0.43
CA ALA A 300 5.32 3.49 -0.13
C ALA A 300 6.39 4.38 0.57
N LYS A 301 7.17 3.80 1.49
CA LYS A 301 8.26 4.54 2.15
C LYS A 301 9.32 5.10 1.18
N HIS A 302 9.48 4.49 0.00
CA HIS A 302 10.38 5.02 -1.03
C HIS A 302 9.89 6.39 -1.50
N LEU A 303 8.57 6.55 -1.70
CA LEU A 303 7.97 7.84 -2.07
C LEU A 303 8.14 8.89 -0.97
N ASP A 304 7.95 8.49 0.29
CA ASP A 304 8.15 9.40 1.42
C ASP A 304 9.59 9.92 1.46
N TYR A 305 10.57 9.05 1.22
CA TYR A 305 11.97 9.45 1.14
C TYR A 305 12.24 10.40 -0.03
N LEU A 306 11.78 10.05 -1.23
CA LEU A 306 11.91 10.91 -2.41
C LEU A 306 11.25 12.28 -2.17
N ALA A 307 10.05 12.30 -1.58
CA ALA A 307 9.31 13.52 -1.29
C ALA A 307 10.08 14.43 -0.31
N ALA A 308 10.75 13.86 0.68
CA ALA A 308 11.60 14.59 1.58
C ALA A 308 12.96 15.01 0.95
N GLY A 309 13.23 14.64 -0.30
CA GLY A 309 14.48 14.90 -0.99
C GLY A 309 15.66 14.04 -0.48
N LEU A 310 15.36 12.86 0.06
CA LEU A 310 16.40 11.91 0.46
C LEU A 310 16.83 11.05 -0.72
N PRO A 311 18.11 10.99 -1.09
CA PRO A 311 18.61 9.89 -1.90
C PRO A 311 18.28 8.56 -1.23
N VAL A 312 17.73 7.60 -1.99
CA VAL A 312 17.19 6.35 -1.46
C VAL A 312 18.14 5.20 -1.75
N LEU A 313 18.65 4.58 -0.69
CA LEU A 313 19.50 3.39 -0.78
C LEU A 313 18.61 2.17 -1.04
N VAL A 314 18.78 1.50 -2.19
CA VAL A 314 17.99 0.34 -2.63
C VAL A 314 18.87 -0.88 -2.85
N PRO A 315 18.42 -2.11 -2.48
CA PRO A 315 19.20 -3.32 -2.75
C PRO A 315 19.39 -3.56 -4.24
N ALA A 316 20.60 -3.97 -4.65
CA ALA A 316 20.98 -4.13 -6.05
C ALA A 316 20.13 -5.13 -6.85
N TRP A 317 19.45 -6.06 -6.18
CA TRP A 317 18.56 -7.00 -6.84
C TRP A 317 17.17 -6.39 -7.21
N ARG A 318 16.84 -5.18 -6.70
CA ARG A 318 15.62 -4.43 -7.04
C ARG A 318 15.86 -3.48 -8.23
N ARG A 319 16.34 -4.02 -9.33
CA ARG A 319 16.77 -3.24 -10.52
C ARG A 319 15.71 -2.30 -11.10
N HIS A 320 14.43 -2.66 -11.01
CA HIS A 320 13.35 -1.79 -11.50
C HIS A 320 13.25 -0.45 -10.75
N LEU A 321 13.85 -0.34 -9.55
CA LEU A 321 13.92 0.90 -8.78
C LEU A 321 15.15 1.76 -9.14
N GLU A 322 16.12 1.24 -9.90
CA GLU A 322 17.27 2.02 -10.40
C GLU A 322 16.80 3.15 -11.34
N ASN A 323 15.68 2.96 -12.01
CA ASN A 323 15.08 3.96 -12.91
C ASN A 323 14.37 5.10 -12.17
N LEU A 324 14.16 4.98 -10.86
CA LEU A 324 13.64 6.08 -10.04
C LEU A 324 14.79 7.02 -9.69
N ARG A 325 14.72 8.25 -10.22
CA ARG A 325 15.74 9.28 -9.96
C ARG A 325 15.91 9.49 -8.46
N GLY A 326 17.13 9.70 -8.02
CA GLY A 326 17.46 9.81 -6.60
C GLY A 326 17.62 8.45 -5.89
N SER A 327 17.49 7.32 -6.60
CA SER A 327 17.81 5.99 -6.05
C SER A 327 19.28 5.65 -6.23
N VAL A 328 19.89 5.06 -5.20
CA VAL A 328 21.29 4.65 -5.18
C VAL A 328 21.38 3.18 -4.81
N VAL A 329 21.94 2.39 -5.69
CA VAL A 329 22.01 0.93 -5.54
C VAL A 329 23.11 0.53 -4.59
N TYR A 330 22.83 -0.42 -3.70
CA TYR A 330 23.82 -1.01 -2.81
C TYR A 330 23.73 -2.55 -2.77
N THR A 331 24.85 -3.16 -2.44
CA THR A 331 24.95 -4.52 -1.89
C THR A 331 25.47 -4.42 -0.48
N GLU A 332 25.35 -5.48 0.33
CA GLU A 332 25.93 -5.49 1.67
C GLU A 332 27.43 -5.15 1.64
N ARG A 333 28.16 -5.69 0.65
CA ARG A 333 29.59 -5.44 0.47
C ARG A 333 29.92 -4.00 0.07
N THR A 334 29.09 -3.34 -0.72
CA THR A 334 29.32 -1.99 -1.23
C THR A 334 28.70 -0.89 -0.39
N PHE A 335 27.92 -1.23 0.64
CA PHE A 335 27.12 -0.26 1.40
C PHE A 335 27.95 0.88 1.98
N GLY A 336 29.05 0.57 2.66
CA GLY A 336 29.95 1.58 3.26
C GLY A 336 30.58 2.50 2.21
N SER A 337 31.06 1.94 1.08
CA SER A 337 31.65 2.73 -0.01
C SER A 337 30.61 3.59 -0.72
N VAL A 338 29.37 3.11 -0.88
CA VAL A 338 28.27 3.91 -1.42
C VAL A 338 27.99 5.11 -0.53
N ILE A 339 27.86 4.92 0.79
CA ILE A 339 27.66 6.05 1.72
C ILE A 339 28.87 7.01 1.69
N ALA A 340 30.08 6.52 1.63
CA ALA A 340 31.26 7.37 1.52
C ALA A 340 31.23 8.32 0.31
N THR A 341 30.68 7.89 -0.81
CA THR A 341 30.49 8.77 -1.98
C THR A 341 29.43 9.86 -1.77
N LEU A 342 28.53 9.67 -0.79
CA LEU A 342 27.43 10.59 -0.45
C LEU A 342 27.79 11.55 0.69
N THR A 343 29.05 11.52 1.17
CA THR A 343 29.60 12.54 2.03
C THR A 343 30.03 13.79 1.25
N ASP A 344 30.16 13.70 -0.07
CA ASP A 344 30.33 14.85 -0.95
C ASP A 344 29.03 15.62 -1.10
N GLU A 345 29.04 16.87 -0.68
CA GLU A 345 27.85 17.73 -0.66
C GLU A 345 27.26 17.94 -2.06
N ARG A 346 28.11 18.14 -3.06
CA ARG A 346 27.66 18.38 -4.44
C ARG A 346 26.92 17.18 -5.00
N ARG A 347 27.50 15.99 -4.77
CA ARG A 347 26.88 14.73 -5.20
C ARG A 347 25.57 14.47 -4.46
N TRP A 348 25.57 14.67 -3.14
CA TRP A 348 24.35 14.51 -2.35
C TRP A 348 23.24 15.46 -2.82
N ARG A 349 23.56 16.75 -3.04
CA ARG A 349 22.58 17.75 -3.52
C ARG A 349 21.98 17.37 -4.87
N ALA A 350 22.81 16.93 -5.83
CA ALA A 350 22.34 16.49 -7.13
C ALA A 350 21.30 15.36 -7.01
N LEU A 351 21.61 14.32 -6.21
CA LEU A 351 20.68 13.20 -5.98
C LEU A 351 19.42 13.61 -5.18
N SER A 352 19.56 14.52 -4.22
CA SER A 352 18.45 15.06 -3.45
C SER A 352 17.48 15.85 -4.35
N ASP A 353 17.99 16.64 -5.28
CA ASP A 353 17.17 17.37 -6.24
C ASP A 353 16.48 16.42 -7.24
N GLU A 354 17.18 15.39 -7.70
CA GLU A 354 16.60 14.33 -8.53
C GLU A 354 15.48 13.57 -7.80
N ALA A 355 15.68 13.21 -6.53
CA ALA A 355 14.71 12.54 -5.69
C ALA A 355 13.45 13.37 -5.55
N TYR A 356 13.58 14.64 -5.20
CA TYR A 356 12.45 15.55 -5.05
C TYR A 356 11.73 15.81 -6.38
N ALA A 357 12.46 15.97 -7.47
CA ALA A 357 11.88 16.13 -8.80
C ALA A 357 11.08 14.89 -9.22
N GLN A 358 11.57 13.69 -8.87
CA GLN A 358 10.84 12.43 -9.09
C GLN A 358 9.55 12.38 -8.26
N ALA A 359 9.59 12.75 -6.98
CA ALA A 359 8.40 12.78 -6.11
C ALA A 359 7.31 13.72 -6.63
N ARG A 360 7.71 14.86 -7.20
CA ARG A 360 6.77 15.81 -7.84
C ARG A 360 5.98 15.22 -9.00
N GLN A 361 6.49 14.17 -9.65
CA GLN A 361 5.80 13.43 -10.71
C GLN A 361 4.93 12.28 -10.16
N LEU A 362 4.97 12.06 -8.85
CA LEU A 362 4.29 10.97 -8.15
C LEU A 362 3.41 11.49 -7.00
N THR A 363 2.95 12.74 -7.08
CA THR A 363 1.94 13.26 -6.14
C THR A 363 0.60 12.54 -6.33
N TRP A 364 -0.26 12.55 -5.31
CA TRP A 364 -1.58 11.93 -5.38
C TRP A 364 -2.40 12.43 -6.57
N ASP A 365 -2.33 13.72 -6.88
CA ASP A 365 -3.05 14.31 -8.02
C ASP A 365 -2.62 13.71 -9.37
N ILE A 366 -1.32 13.43 -9.54
CA ILE A 366 -0.80 12.81 -10.75
C ILE A 366 -1.06 11.30 -10.76
N ALA A 367 -0.85 10.64 -9.62
CA ALA A 367 -0.98 9.19 -9.47
C ALA A 367 -2.42 8.69 -9.69
N LEU A 368 -3.43 9.53 -9.39
CA LEU A 368 -4.84 9.18 -9.48
C LEU A 368 -5.51 9.62 -10.81
N ARG A 369 -4.79 10.26 -11.74
CA ARG A 369 -5.35 10.63 -13.06
C ARG A 369 -5.99 9.48 -13.83
N PRO A 370 -5.42 8.25 -13.82
CA PRO A 370 -6.07 7.13 -14.50
C PRO A 370 -7.47 6.82 -13.99
N LEU A 371 -7.80 7.22 -12.75
CA LEU A 371 -9.15 7.09 -12.21
C LEU A 371 -10.11 8.14 -12.81
N GLU A 372 -9.61 9.33 -13.13
CA GLU A 372 -10.38 10.37 -13.81
C GLU A 372 -10.74 9.93 -15.22
N ASP A 373 -9.73 9.43 -15.99
CA ASP A 373 -9.92 8.88 -17.32
C ASP A 373 -10.96 7.73 -17.31
N LEU A 374 -10.86 6.82 -16.33
CA LEU A 374 -11.82 5.74 -16.14
C LEU A 374 -13.25 6.26 -15.91
N LEU A 375 -13.43 7.30 -15.09
CA LEU A 375 -14.75 7.84 -14.79
C LEU A 375 -15.39 8.56 -15.99
N GLU A 376 -14.59 9.06 -16.93
CA GLU A 376 -15.11 9.62 -18.19
C GLU A 376 -15.72 8.52 -19.06
N ASP A 377 -15.16 7.32 -19.06
CA ASP A 377 -15.60 6.17 -19.88
C ASP A 377 -16.82 5.43 -19.28
N ILE A 378 -17.05 5.51 -17.96
CA ILE A 378 -18.16 4.82 -17.29
C ILE A 378 -19.50 5.49 -17.62
N PRO A 379 -20.55 4.73 -18.03
CA PRO A 379 -21.89 5.27 -18.23
C PRO A 379 -22.46 5.91 -16.96
N VAL A 380 -23.20 7.01 -17.09
CA VAL A 380 -23.95 7.58 -15.95
C VAL A 380 -25.19 6.70 -15.71
N HIS A 381 -25.27 6.03 -14.59
CA HIS A 381 -26.50 5.36 -14.18
C HIS A 381 -27.57 6.41 -13.83
N ARG A 382 -28.35 6.82 -14.83
CA ARG A 382 -29.54 7.63 -14.58
C ARG A 382 -30.59 6.71 -13.94
N GLN A 383 -30.67 6.68 -12.62
CA GLN A 383 -31.93 6.29 -11.99
C GLN A 383 -32.94 7.41 -12.31
N ALA A 384 -33.97 7.08 -13.10
CA ALA A 384 -35.14 7.92 -13.20
C ALA A 384 -35.73 8.06 -11.79
N TRP A 385 -35.79 9.27 -11.29
CA TRP A 385 -36.50 9.65 -10.06
C TRP A 385 -37.98 9.45 -10.20
#